data_4937d8b1bfece147bef16b91c207de49
#
_entry.id   4937d8b1bfece147bef16b91c207de49
#
_cell.length_a   1.000
_cell.length_b   1.000
_cell.length_c   1.000
_cell.angle_alpha   90.00
_cell.angle_beta   90.00
_cell.angle_gamma   90.00
#
_symmetry.space_group_name_H-M   'P 1'
#
loop_
_entity.id
_entity.type
_entity.pdbx_description
1 polymer ?
#
loop_
_entity_poly.entity_id
_entity_poly.type
_entity_poly.pdbx_seq_one_letter_code
_entity_poly.pdbx_strand_id
1 'polypeptide(L)'
;MIWGSSFALSKIAIRDLDPNWVAASRLLIGGTVMMSLAVLKNQSPLKLKSSWPKYLWLGLVGNALPFILISWAIQYTSSGVTGLLMGTIPLFVILIAHILLPDEKLSWQKAIGFVLGFAGVVILMDPRSLLSATFHGPELLGESAIILACLCYGIHSVTAKRLGFDKPFQQTAGILLAGAAIALCYAILKNPHGLEALKMDSALAVLGLGLFPTALATVIVYGVIERIGPSSVSFANYLVPIFALVLGAIAFNETLSWNIVVALFLITAGLVVTGFSRR
;
A
#
# COMPACT_ATOMS: atom_id res chain seq x y z
N MET A 1 12.60 -2.83 -2.33
CA MET A 1 13.31 -1.88 -1.45
C MET A 1 12.50 -0.63 -1.15
N ILE A 2 12.11 0.18 -2.14
CA ILE A 2 11.43 1.48 -1.92
C ILE A 2 10.16 1.36 -1.06
N TRP A 3 9.29 0.40 -1.32
CA TRP A 3 8.07 0.19 -0.52
C TRP A 3 8.35 -0.42 0.86
N GLY A 4 9.34 -1.32 0.98
CA GLY A 4 9.70 -1.90 2.27
C GLY A 4 10.21 -0.86 3.28
N SER A 5 10.91 0.18 2.80
CA SER A 5 11.37 1.28 3.65
C SER A 5 10.24 2.24 4.06
N SER A 6 9.10 2.25 3.36
CA SER A 6 8.02 3.20 3.65
C SER A 6 7.41 3.00 5.04
N PHE A 7 7.38 1.77 5.56
CA PHE A 7 6.82 1.49 6.89
C PHE A 7 7.73 2.03 8.00
N ALA A 8 9.05 1.86 7.85
CA ALA A 8 10.04 2.44 8.76
C ALA A 8 9.96 3.99 8.77
N LEU A 9 9.91 4.60 7.58
CA LEU A 9 9.75 6.05 7.48
C LEU A 9 8.41 6.53 8.06
N SER A 10 7.30 5.80 7.84
CA SER A 10 6.01 6.13 8.45
C SER A 10 6.08 6.05 9.98
N LYS A 11 6.78 5.03 10.54
CA LYS A 11 6.97 4.88 11.98
C LYS A 11 7.79 6.03 12.60
N ILE A 12 8.74 6.59 11.86
CA ILE A 12 9.47 7.80 12.27
C ILE A 12 8.53 9.01 12.22
N ALA A 13 7.80 9.18 11.13
CA ALA A 13 6.95 10.35 10.92
C ALA A 13 5.83 10.49 11.97
N ILE A 14 5.18 9.38 12.37
CA ILE A 14 4.10 9.40 13.37
C ILE A 14 4.56 9.67 14.80
N ARG A 15 5.86 9.80 15.07
CA ARG A 15 6.35 10.18 16.40
C ARG A 15 5.95 11.59 16.78
N ASP A 16 5.87 12.48 15.81
CA ASP A 16 5.60 13.90 16.00
C ASP A 16 4.38 14.36 15.19
N LEU A 17 3.92 13.59 14.20
CA LEU A 17 2.80 13.93 13.35
C LEU A 17 1.60 13.02 13.58
N ASP A 18 0.41 13.61 13.51
CA ASP A 18 -0.81 12.81 13.43
C ASP A 18 -0.79 11.91 12.19
N PRO A 19 -1.17 10.62 12.30
CA PRO A 19 -1.16 9.67 11.18
C PRO A 19 -1.90 10.15 9.92
N ASN A 20 -2.99 10.89 10.08
CA ASN A 20 -3.74 11.43 8.95
C ASN A 20 -2.93 12.49 8.20
N TRP A 21 -2.16 13.30 8.93
CA TRP A 21 -1.24 14.28 8.34
C TRP A 21 -0.04 13.62 7.66
N VAL A 22 0.45 12.49 8.17
CA VAL A 22 1.48 11.70 7.47
C VAL A 22 0.96 11.22 6.13
N ALA A 23 -0.27 10.67 6.08
CA ALA A 23 -0.91 10.24 4.84
C ALA A 23 -1.15 11.40 3.86
N ALA A 24 -1.67 12.53 4.35
CA ALA A 24 -1.94 13.71 3.54
C ALA A 24 -0.66 14.36 3.00
N SER A 25 0.34 14.57 3.84
CA SER A 25 1.59 15.23 3.49
C SER A 25 2.40 14.43 2.46
N ARG A 26 2.51 13.10 2.62
CA ARG A 26 3.21 12.27 1.63
C ARG A 26 2.55 12.31 0.25
N LEU A 27 1.21 12.32 0.21
CA LEU A 27 0.44 12.43 -1.03
C LEU A 27 0.58 13.81 -1.66
N LEU A 28 0.56 14.86 -0.85
CA LEU A 28 0.73 16.23 -1.33
C LEU A 28 2.13 16.44 -1.93
N ILE A 29 3.18 16.00 -1.25
CA ILE A 29 4.56 16.07 -1.75
C ILE A 29 4.69 15.25 -3.04
N GLY A 30 4.25 13.99 -3.02
CA GLY A 30 4.30 13.13 -4.20
C GLY A 30 3.49 13.69 -5.38
N GLY A 31 2.28 14.20 -5.11
CA GLY A 31 1.39 14.79 -6.10
C GLY A 31 1.95 16.06 -6.71
N THR A 32 2.52 16.97 -5.91
CA THR A 32 3.13 18.22 -6.42
C THR A 32 4.37 17.95 -7.26
N VAL A 33 5.24 17.03 -6.83
CA VAL A 33 6.42 16.63 -7.62
C VAL A 33 6.00 16.00 -8.94
N MET A 34 5.02 15.10 -8.94
CA MET A 34 4.54 14.46 -10.15
C MET A 34 3.80 15.43 -11.06
N MET A 35 3.08 16.41 -10.51
CA MET A 35 2.46 17.48 -11.29
C MET A 35 3.52 18.34 -11.99
N SER A 36 4.57 18.74 -11.28
CA SER A 36 5.68 19.51 -11.87
C SER A 36 6.32 18.73 -13.03
N LEU A 37 6.62 17.46 -12.84
CA LEU A 37 7.16 16.59 -13.90
C LEU A 37 6.19 16.38 -15.05
N ALA A 38 4.88 16.24 -14.77
CA ALA A 38 3.85 16.12 -15.79
C ALA A 38 3.72 17.39 -16.64
N VAL A 39 3.81 18.57 -16.03
CA VAL A 39 3.82 19.86 -16.75
C VAL A 39 5.04 19.98 -17.65
N LEU A 40 6.25 19.70 -17.11
CA LEU A 40 7.50 19.74 -17.88
C LEU A 40 7.50 18.78 -19.08
N LYS A 41 6.79 17.64 -18.96
CA LYS A 41 6.66 16.65 -20.04
C LYS A 41 5.43 16.86 -20.93
N ASN A 42 4.71 17.98 -20.81
CA ASN A 42 3.45 18.25 -21.51
C ASN A 42 2.38 17.15 -21.30
N GLN A 43 2.34 16.55 -20.13
CA GLN A 43 1.41 15.49 -19.71
C GLN A 43 0.55 15.93 -18.50
N SER A 44 0.17 17.22 -18.41
CA SER A 44 -0.61 17.74 -17.29
C SER A 44 -2.01 17.11 -17.24
N PRO A 45 -2.44 16.59 -16.08
CA PRO A 45 -3.79 16.03 -15.89
C PRO A 45 -4.88 17.10 -16.00
N LEU A 46 -4.56 18.37 -15.79
CA LEU A 46 -5.52 19.49 -15.88
C LEU A 46 -6.09 19.66 -17.30
N LYS A 47 -5.38 19.19 -18.32
CA LYS A 47 -5.83 19.24 -19.70
C LYS A 47 -6.92 18.21 -20.03
N LEU A 48 -7.10 17.18 -19.21
CA LEU A 48 -8.00 16.06 -19.46
C LEU A 48 -9.10 15.97 -18.39
N LYS A 49 -10.06 16.89 -18.46
CA LYS A 49 -11.16 16.97 -17.48
C LYS A 49 -11.99 15.69 -17.38
N SER A 50 -12.14 14.93 -18.46
CA SER A 50 -12.88 13.67 -18.50
C SER A 50 -12.25 12.56 -17.66
N SER A 51 -10.95 12.62 -17.35
CA SER A 51 -10.24 11.61 -16.55
C SER A 51 -10.35 11.86 -15.03
N TRP A 52 -10.88 12.99 -14.58
CA TRP A 52 -10.96 13.30 -13.15
C TRP A 52 -11.81 12.32 -12.33
N PRO A 53 -12.95 11.81 -12.77
CA PRO A 53 -13.69 10.77 -12.03
C PRO A 53 -12.83 9.51 -11.81
N LYS A 54 -12.04 9.09 -12.81
CA LYS A 54 -11.07 8.01 -12.70
C LYS A 54 -9.97 8.33 -11.68
N TYR A 55 -9.41 9.53 -11.72
CA TYR A 55 -8.37 9.94 -10.76
C TYR A 55 -8.89 10.03 -9.34
N LEU A 56 -10.11 10.53 -9.12
CA LEU A 56 -10.75 10.56 -7.80
C LEU A 56 -10.97 9.15 -7.25
N TRP A 57 -11.50 8.23 -8.05
CA TRP A 57 -11.70 6.85 -7.64
C TRP A 57 -10.38 6.17 -7.30
N LEU A 58 -9.41 6.22 -8.22
CA LEU A 58 -8.11 5.59 -8.03
C LEU A 58 -7.29 6.28 -6.92
N GLY A 59 -7.44 7.58 -6.75
CA GLY A 59 -6.82 8.37 -5.68
C GLY A 59 -7.39 8.01 -4.30
N LEU A 60 -8.72 7.81 -4.21
CA LEU A 60 -9.36 7.37 -2.98
C LEU A 60 -8.93 5.95 -2.61
N VAL A 61 -9.18 4.98 -3.51
CA VAL A 61 -9.04 3.55 -3.19
C VAL A 61 -7.58 3.10 -3.21
N GLY A 62 -6.75 3.70 -4.06
CA GLY A 62 -5.34 3.29 -4.19
C GLY A 62 -4.35 4.10 -3.36
N ASN A 63 -4.77 5.25 -2.81
CA ASN A 63 -3.83 6.13 -2.11
C ASN A 63 -4.41 6.69 -0.81
N ALA A 64 -5.45 7.53 -0.83
CA ALA A 64 -5.92 8.22 0.37
C ALA A 64 -6.35 7.22 1.46
N LEU A 65 -7.29 6.34 1.17
CA LEU A 65 -7.82 5.38 2.13
C LEU A 65 -6.75 4.40 2.63
N PRO A 66 -5.97 3.71 1.77
CA PRO A 66 -4.91 2.82 2.25
C PRO A 66 -3.85 3.54 3.10
N PHE A 67 -3.43 4.75 2.72
CA PHE A 67 -2.40 5.45 3.47
C PHE A 67 -2.89 5.94 4.83
N ILE A 68 -4.15 6.39 4.93
CA ILE A 68 -4.78 6.71 6.22
C ILE A 68 -4.83 5.46 7.11
N LEU A 69 -5.31 4.34 6.58
CA LEU A 69 -5.40 3.07 7.31
C LEU A 69 -4.03 2.59 7.79
N ILE A 70 -3.02 2.59 6.92
CA ILE A 70 -1.67 2.13 7.25
C ILE A 70 -1.01 3.07 8.26
N SER A 71 -1.10 4.40 8.06
CA SER A 71 -0.50 5.36 8.98
C SER A 71 -1.14 5.29 10.37
N TRP A 72 -2.44 5.02 10.44
CA TRP A 72 -3.13 4.79 11.69
C TRP A 72 -2.72 3.44 12.32
N ALA A 73 -2.70 2.37 11.54
CA ALA A 73 -2.41 1.02 12.01
C ALA A 73 -1.00 0.87 12.58
N ILE A 74 -0.01 1.57 12.01
CA ILE A 74 1.41 1.45 12.40
C ILE A 74 1.69 1.98 13.81
N GLN A 75 0.72 2.65 14.45
CA GLN A 75 0.78 2.99 15.87
C GLN A 75 0.64 1.76 16.77
N TYR A 76 -0.04 0.72 16.27
CA TYR A 76 -0.42 -0.48 17.02
C TYR A 76 0.32 -1.74 16.51
N THR A 77 0.96 -1.66 15.35
CA THR A 77 1.67 -2.78 14.74
C THR A 77 3.14 -2.45 14.52
N SER A 78 3.98 -3.49 14.37
CA SER A 78 5.36 -3.29 13.97
C SER A 78 5.48 -3.00 12.47
N SER A 79 6.59 -2.35 12.06
CA SER A 79 6.86 -2.10 10.65
C SER A 79 7.06 -3.39 9.87
N GLY A 80 7.64 -4.41 10.52
CA GLY A 80 7.83 -5.74 9.96
C GLY A 80 6.51 -6.46 9.72
N VAL A 81 5.61 -6.49 10.71
CA VAL A 81 4.25 -7.08 10.60
C VAL A 81 3.44 -6.35 9.52
N THR A 82 3.47 -5.02 9.51
CA THR A 82 2.80 -4.22 8.46
C THR A 82 3.28 -4.62 7.07
N GLY A 83 4.60 -4.71 6.87
CA GLY A 83 5.18 -5.12 5.59
C GLY A 83 4.83 -6.56 5.20
N LEU A 84 4.75 -7.47 6.18
CA LEU A 84 4.37 -8.87 5.95
C LEU A 84 2.91 -8.98 5.49
N LEU A 85 1.98 -8.29 6.17
CA LEU A 85 0.57 -8.24 5.78
C LEU A 85 0.38 -7.63 4.38
N MET A 86 1.16 -6.61 4.02
CA MET A 86 1.14 -6.05 2.66
C MET A 86 1.55 -7.05 1.57
N GLY A 87 2.30 -8.10 1.93
CA GLY A 87 2.57 -9.24 1.05
C GLY A 87 1.32 -10.01 0.60
N THR A 88 0.16 -9.77 1.23
CA THR A 88 -1.12 -10.39 0.84
C THR A 88 -1.85 -9.67 -0.31
N ILE A 89 -1.40 -8.48 -0.72
CA ILE A 89 -2.02 -7.72 -1.83
C ILE A 89 -2.25 -8.59 -3.08
N PRO A 90 -1.28 -9.41 -3.54
CA PRO A 90 -1.48 -10.25 -4.72
C PRO A 90 -2.65 -11.22 -4.59
N LEU A 91 -2.95 -11.68 -3.37
CA LEU A 91 -4.09 -12.58 -3.13
C LEU A 91 -5.41 -11.88 -3.45
N PHE A 92 -5.58 -10.64 -2.98
CA PHE A 92 -6.74 -9.81 -3.30
C PHE A 92 -6.79 -9.45 -4.78
N VAL A 93 -5.62 -9.12 -5.40
CA VAL A 93 -5.55 -8.83 -6.83
C VAL A 93 -6.05 -10.02 -7.64
N ILE A 94 -5.60 -11.24 -7.35
CA ILE A 94 -5.98 -12.46 -8.06
C ILE A 94 -7.49 -12.73 -7.94
N LEU A 95 -8.04 -12.61 -6.73
CA LEU A 95 -9.45 -12.84 -6.46
C LEU A 95 -10.34 -11.84 -7.19
N ILE A 96 -10.01 -10.55 -7.08
CA ILE A 96 -10.80 -9.47 -7.70
C ILE A 96 -10.65 -9.50 -9.21
N ALA A 97 -9.46 -9.79 -9.74
CA ALA A 97 -9.21 -9.93 -11.17
C ALA A 97 -10.05 -11.07 -11.77
N HIS A 98 -10.17 -12.20 -11.07
CA HIS A 98 -11.01 -13.31 -11.49
C HIS A 98 -12.48 -12.91 -11.70
N ILE A 99 -12.99 -12.03 -10.81
CA ILE A 99 -14.40 -11.58 -10.86
C ILE A 99 -14.58 -10.49 -11.92
N LEU A 100 -13.65 -9.54 -12.02
CA LEU A 100 -13.84 -8.31 -12.79
C LEU A 100 -13.15 -8.31 -14.17
N LEU A 101 -12.19 -9.22 -14.43
CA LEU A 101 -11.46 -9.28 -15.69
C LEU A 101 -11.71 -10.62 -16.39
N PRO A 102 -12.27 -10.61 -17.63
CA PRO A 102 -12.56 -11.84 -18.37
C PRO A 102 -11.33 -12.71 -18.63
N ASP A 103 -10.17 -12.06 -18.82
CA ASP A 103 -8.92 -12.69 -19.22
C ASP A 103 -8.09 -13.25 -18.03
N GLU A 104 -8.54 -13.01 -16.77
CA GLU A 104 -7.78 -13.42 -15.58
C GLU A 104 -8.56 -14.44 -14.73
N LYS A 105 -8.72 -15.66 -15.25
CA LYS A 105 -9.41 -16.74 -14.54
C LYS A 105 -8.59 -17.29 -13.36
N LEU A 106 -9.30 -17.74 -12.32
CA LEU A 106 -8.73 -18.45 -11.18
C LEU A 106 -8.27 -19.85 -11.66
N SER A 107 -7.01 -20.15 -11.51
CA SER A 107 -6.47 -21.50 -11.72
C SER A 107 -6.32 -22.25 -10.39
N TRP A 108 -6.14 -23.56 -10.46
CA TRP A 108 -5.91 -24.40 -9.28
C TRP A 108 -4.68 -23.92 -8.46
N GLN A 109 -3.60 -23.56 -9.15
CA GLN A 109 -2.39 -23.03 -8.52
C GLN A 109 -2.66 -21.71 -7.78
N LYS A 110 -3.46 -20.83 -8.40
CA LYS A 110 -3.89 -19.58 -7.75
C LYS A 110 -4.73 -19.83 -6.51
N ALA A 111 -5.61 -20.86 -6.54
CA ALA A 111 -6.41 -21.24 -5.38
C ALA A 111 -5.55 -21.79 -4.24
N ILE A 112 -4.59 -22.69 -4.51
CA ILE A 112 -3.63 -23.17 -3.51
C ILE A 112 -2.84 -22.01 -2.91
N GLY A 113 -2.31 -21.14 -3.76
CA GLY A 113 -1.54 -19.98 -3.30
C GLY A 113 -2.35 -19.03 -2.41
N PHE A 114 -3.64 -18.83 -2.74
CA PHE A 114 -4.55 -18.07 -1.89
C PHE A 114 -4.70 -18.71 -0.51
N VAL A 115 -4.97 -20.02 -0.44
CA VAL A 115 -5.13 -20.76 0.83
C VAL A 115 -3.86 -20.69 1.68
N LEU A 116 -2.69 -20.91 1.08
CA LEU A 116 -1.41 -20.82 1.79
C LEU A 116 -1.15 -19.40 2.32
N GLY A 117 -1.36 -18.39 1.49
CA GLY A 117 -1.17 -17.00 1.89
C GLY A 117 -2.14 -16.58 3.01
N PHE A 118 -3.40 -16.99 2.92
CA PHE A 118 -4.40 -16.73 3.95
C PHE A 118 -4.07 -17.44 5.27
N ALA A 119 -3.63 -18.71 5.21
CA ALA A 119 -3.14 -19.44 6.39
C ALA A 119 -1.96 -18.71 7.07
N GLY A 120 -1.04 -18.14 6.27
CA GLY A 120 0.06 -17.32 6.78
C GLY A 120 -0.43 -16.08 7.52
N VAL A 121 -1.44 -15.38 6.99
CA VAL A 121 -2.06 -14.22 7.68
C VAL A 121 -2.69 -14.65 9.00
N VAL A 122 -3.46 -15.73 9.02
CA VAL A 122 -4.12 -16.25 10.24
C VAL A 122 -3.08 -16.59 11.31
N ILE A 123 -1.96 -17.24 10.94
CA ILE A 123 -0.88 -17.57 11.88
C ILE A 123 -0.22 -16.29 12.42
N LEU A 124 -0.02 -15.28 11.57
CA LEU A 124 0.57 -14.01 11.99
C LEU A 124 -0.30 -13.29 13.02
N MET A 125 -1.62 -13.25 12.77
CA MET A 125 -2.60 -12.59 13.65
C MET A 125 -2.90 -13.38 14.94
N ASP A 126 -2.19 -14.42 15.23
CA ASP A 126 -2.37 -15.39 16.33
C ASP A 126 -3.82 -15.95 16.40
N PRO A 127 -4.01 -17.23 15.98
CA PRO A 127 -5.34 -17.87 15.98
C PRO A 127 -6.02 -17.89 17.35
N ARG A 128 -5.25 -17.84 18.44
CA ARG A 128 -5.78 -17.83 19.82
C ARG A 128 -6.43 -16.48 20.13
N SER A 129 -5.85 -15.38 19.70
CA SER A 129 -6.46 -14.05 19.83
C SER A 129 -7.69 -13.90 18.95
N LEU A 130 -7.73 -14.57 17.80
CA LEU A 130 -8.93 -14.59 16.92
C LEU A 130 -10.08 -15.43 17.51
N LEU A 131 -9.78 -16.47 18.29
CA LEU A 131 -10.77 -17.37 18.89
C LEU A 131 -11.18 -16.95 20.31
N SER A 132 -10.33 -16.24 21.04
CA SER A 132 -10.70 -15.64 22.30
C SER A 132 -11.66 -14.47 22.04
N ALA A 133 -12.80 -14.40 22.73
CA ALA A 133 -13.81 -13.34 22.58
C ALA A 133 -13.28 -11.91 22.88
N THR A 134 -11.98 -11.74 23.07
CA THR A 134 -11.27 -10.47 23.21
C THR A 134 -10.81 -9.92 21.84
N PHE A 135 -11.77 -9.75 20.93
CA PHE A 135 -11.58 -9.04 19.66
C PHE A 135 -11.28 -7.52 19.83
N HIS A 136 -10.67 -7.12 20.94
CA HIS A 136 -10.55 -5.71 21.32
C HIS A 136 -9.11 -5.24 21.55
N GLY A 137 -8.10 -6.02 21.16
CA GLY A 137 -6.72 -5.55 21.21
C GLY A 137 -6.45 -4.50 20.12
N PRO A 138 -5.78 -3.37 20.45
CA PRO A 138 -5.43 -2.36 19.46
C PRO A 138 -4.57 -2.91 18.32
N GLU A 139 -3.76 -3.93 18.59
CA GLU A 139 -2.95 -4.64 17.60
C GLU A 139 -3.80 -5.31 16.52
N LEU A 140 -4.84 -6.06 16.91
CA LEU A 140 -5.74 -6.73 15.98
C LEU A 140 -6.49 -5.72 15.10
N LEU A 141 -6.89 -4.58 15.68
CA LEU A 141 -7.52 -3.49 14.91
C LEU A 141 -6.54 -2.91 13.88
N GLY A 142 -5.28 -2.70 14.28
CA GLY A 142 -4.22 -2.26 13.38
C GLY A 142 -3.98 -3.23 12.22
N GLU A 143 -3.84 -4.52 12.51
CA GLU A 143 -3.65 -5.57 11.50
C GLU A 143 -4.87 -5.68 10.56
N SER A 144 -6.09 -5.58 11.10
CA SER A 144 -7.32 -5.57 10.31
C SER A 144 -7.40 -4.36 9.37
N ALA A 145 -6.95 -3.19 9.82
CA ALA A 145 -6.88 -2.00 8.99
C ALA A 145 -5.86 -2.16 7.84
N ILE A 146 -4.73 -2.83 8.09
CA ILE A 146 -3.76 -3.15 7.04
C ILE A 146 -4.35 -4.13 6.02
N ILE A 147 -5.07 -5.16 6.45
CA ILE A 147 -5.75 -6.09 5.54
C ILE A 147 -6.79 -5.35 4.68
N LEU A 148 -7.54 -4.42 5.27
CA LEU A 148 -8.46 -3.57 4.51
C LEU A 148 -7.73 -2.70 3.49
N ALA A 149 -6.57 -2.16 3.85
CA ALA A 149 -5.71 -1.43 2.91
C ALA A 149 -5.22 -2.33 1.76
N CYS A 150 -4.86 -3.60 2.04
CA CYS A 150 -4.49 -4.58 1.01
C CYS A 150 -5.64 -4.87 0.05
N LEU A 151 -6.86 -5.00 0.56
CA LEU A 151 -8.07 -5.13 -0.26
C LEU A 151 -8.27 -3.90 -1.17
N CYS A 152 -8.09 -2.70 -0.62
CA CYS A 152 -8.17 -1.45 -1.40
C CYS A 152 -7.13 -1.44 -2.53
N TYR A 153 -5.88 -1.85 -2.28
CA TYR A 153 -4.86 -1.99 -3.33
C TYR A 153 -5.22 -3.03 -4.39
N GLY A 154 -5.86 -4.14 -3.98
CA GLY A 154 -6.39 -5.13 -4.91
C GLY A 154 -7.45 -4.54 -5.84
N ILE A 155 -8.44 -3.85 -5.29
CA ILE A 155 -9.49 -3.15 -6.04
C ILE A 155 -8.88 -2.09 -6.96
N HIS A 156 -7.95 -1.28 -6.43
CA HIS A 156 -7.25 -0.26 -7.20
C HIS A 156 -6.53 -0.83 -8.42
N SER A 157 -5.71 -1.88 -8.24
CA SER A 157 -4.91 -2.47 -9.31
C SER A 157 -5.77 -3.01 -10.44
N VAL A 158 -6.87 -3.68 -10.11
CA VAL A 158 -7.79 -4.26 -11.10
C VAL A 158 -8.63 -3.18 -11.78
N THR A 159 -9.14 -2.20 -11.01
CA THR A 159 -9.93 -1.10 -11.59
C THR A 159 -9.06 -0.15 -12.41
N ALA A 160 -7.80 0.06 -12.07
CA ALA A 160 -6.86 0.82 -12.88
C ALA A 160 -6.71 0.18 -14.28
N LYS A 161 -6.52 -1.15 -14.37
CA LYS A 161 -6.48 -1.87 -15.64
C LYS A 161 -7.78 -1.71 -16.42
N ARG A 162 -8.93 -1.86 -15.76
CA ARG A 162 -10.26 -1.79 -16.39
C ARG A 162 -10.60 -0.39 -16.92
N LEU A 163 -10.22 0.66 -16.20
CA LEU A 163 -10.46 2.05 -16.58
C LEU A 163 -9.47 2.58 -17.63
N GLY A 164 -8.45 1.79 -17.96
CA GLY A 164 -7.42 2.15 -18.91
C GLY A 164 -6.39 3.15 -18.35
N PHE A 165 -5.30 3.29 -19.09
CA PHE A 165 -4.18 4.13 -18.70
C PHE A 165 -4.09 5.38 -19.55
N ASP A 166 -3.82 6.51 -18.91
CA ASP A 166 -3.33 7.72 -19.53
C ASP A 166 -1.79 7.68 -19.56
N LYS A 167 -1.16 8.75 -20.09
CA LYS A 167 0.30 8.86 -20.02
C LYS A 167 0.79 8.75 -18.57
N PRO A 168 1.89 8.04 -18.27
CA PRO A 168 2.28 7.68 -16.90
C PRO A 168 2.39 8.87 -15.95
N PHE A 169 3.01 9.98 -16.36
CA PHE A 169 3.13 11.19 -15.53
C PHE A 169 1.78 11.86 -15.28
N GLN A 170 0.92 11.93 -16.32
CA GLN A 170 -0.41 12.49 -16.24
C GLN A 170 -1.29 11.71 -15.26
N GLN A 171 -1.32 10.40 -15.41
CA GLN A 171 -2.11 9.52 -14.55
C GLN A 171 -1.62 9.57 -13.10
N THR A 172 -0.30 9.44 -12.89
CA THR A 172 0.28 9.49 -11.54
C THR A 172 0.00 10.83 -10.87
N ALA A 173 0.21 11.95 -11.55
CA ALA A 173 -0.07 13.28 -11.01
C ALA A 173 -1.56 13.45 -10.65
N GLY A 174 -2.45 13.07 -11.56
CA GLY A 174 -3.90 13.17 -11.34
C GLY A 174 -4.37 12.36 -10.15
N ILE A 175 -3.93 11.11 -10.06
CA ILE A 175 -4.32 10.18 -8.97
C ILE A 175 -3.75 10.64 -7.62
N LEU A 176 -2.47 11.04 -7.57
CA LEU A 176 -1.84 11.48 -6.32
C LEU A 176 -2.43 12.79 -5.82
N LEU A 177 -2.74 13.75 -6.71
CA LEU A 177 -3.39 15.01 -6.31
C LEU A 177 -4.82 14.79 -5.84
N ALA A 178 -5.59 13.92 -6.51
CA ALA A 178 -6.92 13.56 -6.06
C ALA A 178 -6.88 12.89 -4.68
N GLY A 179 -5.96 11.94 -4.49
CA GLY A 179 -5.73 11.30 -3.19
C GLY A 179 -5.27 12.29 -2.12
N ALA A 180 -4.38 13.23 -2.47
CA ALA A 180 -3.91 14.29 -1.57
C ALA A 180 -5.06 15.20 -1.11
N ALA A 181 -5.92 15.63 -2.03
CA ALA A 181 -7.08 16.46 -1.68
C ALA A 181 -8.02 15.74 -0.69
N ILE A 182 -8.32 14.47 -0.94
CA ILE A 182 -9.17 13.65 -0.06
C ILE A 182 -8.51 13.49 1.32
N ALA A 183 -7.24 13.07 1.37
CA ALA A 183 -6.53 12.84 2.62
C ALA A 183 -6.32 14.14 3.42
N LEU A 184 -6.07 15.26 2.74
CA LEU A 184 -5.92 16.57 3.37
C LEU A 184 -7.24 17.04 4.00
N CYS A 185 -8.36 16.94 3.25
CA CYS A 185 -9.67 17.24 3.80
C CYS A 185 -9.96 16.40 5.05
N TYR A 186 -9.66 15.11 5.00
CA TYR A 186 -9.86 14.22 6.15
C TYR A 186 -8.96 14.59 7.33
N ALA A 187 -7.68 14.89 7.09
CA ALA A 187 -6.73 15.28 8.15
C ALA A 187 -7.15 16.58 8.83
N ILE A 188 -7.54 17.60 8.08
CA ILE A 188 -8.03 18.89 8.61
C ILE A 188 -9.29 18.69 9.47
N LEU A 189 -10.23 17.88 9.00
CA LEU A 189 -11.48 17.62 9.73
C LEU A 189 -11.26 16.82 11.03
N LYS A 190 -10.27 15.94 11.06
CA LYS A 190 -10.00 15.10 12.24
C LYS A 190 -9.09 15.77 13.26
N ASN A 191 -8.04 16.44 12.81
CA ASN A 191 -7.07 17.10 13.68
C ASN A 191 -6.43 18.30 12.97
N PRO A 192 -7.01 19.51 13.04
CA PRO A 192 -6.47 20.71 12.37
C PRO A 192 -5.04 21.05 12.78
N HIS A 193 -4.65 20.72 14.02
CA HIS A 193 -3.36 21.05 14.64
C HIS A 193 -2.31 19.95 14.50
N GLY A 194 -2.56 18.91 13.74
CA GLY A 194 -1.70 17.73 13.65
C GLY A 194 -0.31 17.93 13.02
N LEU A 195 0.03 19.16 12.56
CA LEU A 195 1.35 19.55 12.05
C LEU A 195 2.18 20.41 13.02
N GLU A 196 1.61 20.87 14.14
CA GLU A 196 2.27 21.87 15.01
C GLU A 196 3.54 21.33 15.69
N ALA A 197 3.63 20.02 15.90
CA ALA A 197 4.78 19.40 16.58
C ALA A 197 5.87 18.88 15.62
N LEU A 198 5.86 19.29 14.35
CA LEU A 198 6.74 18.78 13.32
C LEU A 198 8.23 19.02 13.62
N LYS A 199 8.98 17.95 13.90
CA LYS A 199 10.44 17.98 14.04
C LYS A 199 11.15 17.61 12.72
N MET A 200 12.44 17.94 12.66
CA MET A 200 13.26 17.73 11.45
C MET A 200 13.25 16.28 10.97
N ASP A 201 13.41 15.31 11.88
CA ASP A 201 13.43 13.88 11.52
C ASP A 201 12.13 13.42 10.90
N SER A 202 11.00 13.84 11.47
CA SER A 202 9.66 13.53 10.95
C SER A 202 9.39 14.26 9.62
N ALA A 203 9.87 15.50 9.47
CA ALA A 203 9.79 16.23 8.21
C ALA A 203 10.58 15.54 7.09
N LEU A 204 11.82 15.11 7.38
CA LEU A 204 12.64 14.36 6.43
C LEU A 204 12.03 13.00 6.09
N ALA A 205 11.45 12.31 7.08
CA ALA A 205 10.74 11.05 6.84
C ALA A 205 9.54 11.23 5.91
N VAL A 206 8.72 12.26 6.13
CA VAL A 206 7.56 12.56 5.26
C VAL A 206 8.01 12.98 3.86
N LEU A 207 9.07 13.79 3.75
CA LEU A 207 9.66 14.15 2.46
C LEU A 207 10.13 12.90 1.70
N GLY A 208 10.86 12.01 2.37
CA GLY A 208 11.30 10.73 1.83
C GLY A 208 10.12 9.86 1.38
N LEU A 209 9.05 9.78 2.18
CA LEU A 209 7.80 9.07 1.85
C LEU A 209 7.13 9.63 0.59
N GLY A 210 7.06 10.95 0.46
CA GLY A 210 6.47 11.61 -0.70
C GLY A 210 7.25 11.39 -1.98
N LEU A 211 8.57 11.54 -1.93
CA LEU A 211 9.44 11.46 -3.10
C LEU A 211 9.63 10.03 -3.63
N PHE A 212 10.01 9.08 -2.75
CA PHE A 212 10.42 7.75 -3.18
C PHE A 212 9.25 6.76 -3.26
N PRO A 213 8.62 6.31 -2.14
CA PRO A 213 7.57 5.31 -2.23
C PRO A 213 6.23 5.84 -2.75
N THR A 214 6.02 7.15 -2.80
CA THR A 214 4.79 7.72 -3.34
C THR A 214 4.97 8.21 -4.79
N ALA A 215 5.83 9.18 -5.07
CA ALA A 215 5.97 9.70 -6.45
C ALA A 215 6.70 8.72 -7.36
N LEU A 216 7.96 8.40 -7.04
CA LEU A 216 8.81 7.59 -7.91
C LEU A 216 8.26 6.17 -8.09
N ALA A 217 7.87 5.51 -7.00
CA ALA A 217 7.36 4.14 -7.09
C ALA A 217 6.04 4.08 -7.87
N THR A 218 5.14 5.06 -7.72
CA THR A 218 3.84 5.06 -8.40
C THR A 218 3.98 5.24 -9.90
N VAL A 219 4.84 6.15 -10.38
CA VAL A 219 5.05 6.32 -11.83
C VAL A 219 5.70 5.09 -12.47
N ILE A 220 6.64 4.44 -11.76
CA ILE A 220 7.24 3.19 -12.21
C ILE A 220 6.17 2.09 -12.32
N VAL A 221 5.34 1.95 -11.30
CA VAL A 221 4.28 0.93 -11.24
C VAL A 221 3.28 1.08 -12.38
N TYR A 222 2.77 2.27 -12.63
CA TYR A 222 1.84 2.45 -13.74
C TYR A 222 2.49 2.16 -15.09
N GLY A 223 3.74 2.58 -15.30
CA GLY A 223 4.47 2.24 -16.52
C GLY A 223 4.73 0.74 -16.70
N VAL A 224 4.87 -0.01 -15.61
CA VAL A 224 5.03 -1.48 -15.65
C VAL A 224 3.68 -2.19 -15.80
N ILE A 225 2.63 -1.75 -15.08
CA ILE A 225 1.27 -2.32 -15.22
C ILE A 225 0.78 -2.17 -16.66
N GLU A 226 1.01 -1.02 -17.28
CA GLU A 226 0.63 -0.77 -18.67
C GLU A 226 1.29 -1.77 -19.63
N ARG A 227 2.58 -2.09 -19.44
CA ARG A 227 3.36 -2.96 -20.32
C ARG A 227 3.14 -4.45 -20.10
N ILE A 228 3.14 -4.89 -18.85
CA ILE A 228 3.17 -6.33 -18.51
C ILE A 228 2.03 -6.76 -17.57
N GLY A 229 1.10 -5.86 -17.25
CA GLY A 229 -0.10 -6.11 -16.47
C GLY A 229 0.09 -6.10 -14.94
N PRO A 230 -1.02 -5.94 -14.17
CA PRO A 230 -1.00 -5.78 -12.71
C PRO A 230 -0.49 -7.00 -11.98
N SER A 231 -0.82 -8.19 -12.48
CA SER A 231 -0.35 -9.44 -11.87
C SER A 231 1.18 -9.58 -11.93
N SER A 232 1.86 -9.03 -12.96
CA SER A 232 3.33 -9.07 -13.06
C SER A 232 4.00 -8.14 -12.05
N VAL A 233 3.42 -6.95 -11.84
CA VAL A 233 3.90 -5.99 -10.83
C VAL A 233 3.75 -6.55 -9.42
N SER A 234 2.73 -7.36 -9.17
CA SER A 234 2.51 -7.96 -7.86
C SER A 234 3.67 -8.85 -7.39
N PHE A 235 4.50 -9.38 -8.30
CA PHE A 235 5.73 -10.11 -7.91
C PHE A 235 6.75 -9.24 -7.16
N ALA A 236 6.81 -7.94 -7.45
CA ALA A 236 7.68 -7.03 -6.70
C ALA A 236 7.28 -6.91 -5.22
N ASN A 237 5.99 -7.15 -4.91
CA ASN A 237 5.49 -7.14 -3.53
C ASN A 237 6.03 -8.30 -2.68
N TYR A 238 6.58 -9.37 -3.28
CA TYR A 238 7.20 -10.48 -2.53
C TYR A 238 8.46 -10.07 -1.78
N LEU A 239 9.16 -9.06 -2.28
CA LEU A 239 10.34 -8.54 -1.61
C LEU A 239 10.00 -7.55 -0.50
N VAL A 240 8.79 -7.00 -0.50
CA VAL A 240 8.38 -5.98 0.49
C VAL A 240 8.44 -6.50 1.91
N PRO A 241 7.88 -7.69 2.26
CA PRO A 241 7.95 -8.22 3.61
C PRO A 241 9.39 -8.43 4.10
N ILE A 242 10.26 -8.97 3.24
CA ILE A 242 11.67 -9.22 3.59
C ILE A 242 12.36 -7.91 3.99
N PHE A 243 12.22 -6.87 3.15
CA PHE A 243 12.83 -5.57 3.46
C PHE A 243 12.20 -4.89 4.66
N ALA A 244 10.88 -5.02 4.86
CA ALA A 244 10.20 -4.44 6.01
C ALA A 244 10.65 -5.09 7.33
N LEU A 245 10.77 -6.42 7.38
CA LEU A 245 11.25 -7.17 8.54
C LEU A 245 12.72 -6.84 8.86
N VAL A 246 13.59 -6.82 7.85
CA VAL A 246 15.01 -6.48 8.04
C VAL A 246 15.16 -5.05 8.56
N LEU A 247 14.47 -4.09 7.95
CA LEU A 247 14.52 -2.69 8.40
C LEU A 247 13.88 -2.50 9.77
N GLY A 248 12.79 -3.20 10.08
CA GLY A 248 12.16 -3.18 11.39
C GLY A 248 13.09 -3.69 12.49
N ALA A 249 13.77 -4.81 12.24
CA ALA A 249 14.74 -5.37 13.18
C ALA A 249 15.94 -4.43 13.39
N ILE A 250 16.51 -3.86 12.33
CA ILE A 250 17.70 -3.01 12.41
C ILE A 250 17.39 -1.62 13.00
N ALA A 251 16.31 -0.97 12.54
CA ALA A 251 16.03 0.42 12.90
C ALA A 251 15.25 0.57 14.23
N PHE A 252 14.48 -0.43 14.64
CA PHE A 252 13.59 -0.36 15.81
C PHE A 252 13.78 -1.49 16.80
N ASN A 253 14.80 -2.37 16.62
CA ASN A 253 15.02 -3.56 17.44
C ASN A 253 13.75 -4.45 17.55
N GLU A 254 12.96 -4.54 16.46
CA GLU A 254 11.76 -5.38 16.41
C GLU A 254 12.15 -6.86 16.50
N THR A 255 11.54 -7.61 17.42
CA THR A 255 11.82 -9.02 17.60
C THR A 255 11.09 -9.86 16.55
N LEU A 256 11.81 -10.84 15.98
CA LEU A 256 11.22 -11.78 15.04
C LEU A 256 10.64 -12.96 15.84
N SER A 257 9.32 -12.95 16.05
CA SER A 257 8.63 -14.09 16.65
C SER A 257 8.56 -15.27 15.66
N TRP A 258 8.37 -16.48 16.20
CA TRP A 258 8.21 -17.69 15.37
C TRP A 258 7.01 -17.57 14.41
N ASN A 259 5.93 -16.95 14.84
CA ASN A 259 4.74 -16.71 14.01
C ASN A 259 5.08 -15.89 12.77
N ILE A 260 5.92 -14.85 12.90
CA ILE A 260 6.38 -14.03 11.78
C ILE A 260 7.15 -14.85 10.73
N VAL A 261 8.04 -15.75 11.21
CA VAL A 261 8.84 -16.61 10.34
C VAL A 261 7.96 -17.60 9.58
N VAL A 262 7.02 -18.27 10.27
CA VAL A 262 6.07 -19.20 9.65
C VAL A 262 5.14 -18.49 8.68
N ALA A 263 4.62 -17.33 9.06
CA ALA A 263 3.77 -16.52 8.19
C ALA A 263 4.49 -16.06 6.92
N LEU A 264 5.74 -15.59 7.05
CA LEU A 264 6.58 -15.21 5.92
C LEU A 264 6.77 -16.39 4.95
N PHE A 265 7.07 -17.56 5.48
CA PHE A 265 7.24 -18.77 4.69
C PHE A 265 5.96 -19.13 3.93
N LEU A 266 4.81 -19.19 4.61
CA LEU A 266 3.52 -19.56 4.01
C LEU A 266 3.06 -18.54 2.97
N ILE A 267 3.13 -17.24 3.28
CA ILE A 267 2.78 -16.17 2.33
C ILE A 267 3.68 -16.27 1.09
N THR A 268 5.00 -16.37 1.28
CA THR A 268 5.94 -16.48 0.16
C THR A 268 5.71 -17.75 -0.66
N ALA A 269 5.49 -18.90 -0.01
CA ALA A 269 5.19 -20.16 -0.70
C ALA A 269 3.89 -20.05 -1.52
N GLY A 270 2.82 -19.48 -0.94
CA GLY A 270 1.56 -19.23 -1.64
C GLY A 270 1.74 -18.37 -2.89
N LEU A 271 2.57 -17.37 -2.80
CA LEU A 271 2.87 -16.46 -3.90
C LEU A 271 3.71 -17.14 -5.00
N VAL A 272 4.70 -17.96 -4.63
CA VAL A 272 5.50 -18.76 -5.58
C VAL A 272 4.60 -19.74 -6.35
N VAL A 273 3.72 -20.46 -5.66
CA VAL A 273 2.76 -21.39 -6.29
C VAL A 273 1.86 -20.66 -7.28
N THR A 274 1.36 -19.47 -6.95
CA THR A 274 0.56 -18.67 -7.90
C THR A 274 1.36 -18.23 -9.12
N GLY A 275 2.66 -17.96 -8.97
CA GLY A 275 3.55 -17.57 -10.05
C GLY A 275 3.73 -18.63 -11.11
N PHE A 276 3.71 -19.91 -10.75
CA PHE A 276 3.81 -21.04 -11.70
C PHE A 276 2.57 -21.23 -12.58
N SER A 277 1.45 -20.61 -12.27
CA SER A 277 0.21 -20.70 -13.07
C SER A 277 0.26 -19.95 -14.40
N ARG A 278 1.38 -19.38 -14.80
CA ARG A 278 1.54 -18.53 -16.00
C ARG A 278 2.16 -19.22 -17.21
N ARG A 279 2.38 -20.54 -17.14
CA ARG A 279 2.86 -21.30 -18.31
C ARG A 279 1.75 -22.09 -18.94
#